data_6482ed0f0d12a5707516148e73093877
#
_entry.id   6482ed0f0d12a5707516148e73093877
#
_cell.length_a   1.000
_cell.length_b   1.000
_cell.length_c   1.000
_cell.angle_alpha   90.00
_cell.angle_beta   90.00
_cell.angle_gamma   90.00
#
_symmetry.space_group_name_H-M   'P 1'
#
loop_
_entity.id
_entity.type
_entity.pdbx_description
1 polymer ?
#
loop_
_entity_poly.entity_id
_entity_poly.type
_entity_poly.pdbx_seq_one_letter_code
_entity_poly.pdbx_strand_id
1 'polypeptide(L)'
;MTKQKYFSLILVLGSLIALGPFSIDMYLPGFSAIAKDLDTTVNNVSLSLSSYFIGISAGQLLYGPLLDRFGRKKPLYIGLLVYILASLCCVFVTDIDSFIVLRFIQAVGSCAASVAAMTMVRDLFPVSETPKVFAKLMLVLGLSPMLAPTIGGYVTADFGWHAVFIILTLMGVAILAATKFALPSNYKPDTTISLKPKPILNNFWMVLKEPQFYTYAFTGAVAFAGLFTYVAGSPMIFMDIYKVDEKTYGWIFALLSVSFIGSSQLNSMLLKKYTSEQLIRAALISQSIISIIFLIGVMNDVFNLYGIIAMFFLFLSCLGLSNPNTAGLALAPFEKNAGSASAMMGASQMILGSIASIAVGIFVKNSMVPITVILLVSSIVALVILTVGKKSIKRNHS
;
A
#
# COMPACT_ATOMS: atom_id res chain seq x y z
N MET A 1 15.02 -12.59 26.21
CA MET A 1 15.17 -11.18 25.82
C MET A 1 14.61 -10.30 26.94
N THR A 2 15.26 -9.16 27.33
CA THR A 2 14.68 -8.24 28.32
C THR A 2 13.47 -7.52 27.75
N LYS A 3 12.50 -7.13 28.62
CA LYS A 3 11.29 -6.38 28.19
C LYS A 3 11.64 -5.10 27.42
N GLN A 4 12.68 -4.40 27.86
CA GLN A 4 13.15 -3.16 27.22
C GLN A 4 13.67 -3.41 25.79
N LYS A 5 14.50 -4.45 25.60
CA LYS A 5 15.00 -4.84 24.27
C LYS A 5 13.88 -5.29 23.33
N TYR A 6 12.90 -6.04 23.86
CA TYR A 6 11.72 -6.45 23.12
C TYR A 6 10.92 -5.25 22.60
N PHE A 7 10.63 -4.29 23.50
CA PHE A 7 9.89 -3.08 23.15
C PHE A 7 10.64 -2.22 22.12
N SER A 8 11.96 -2.01 22.33
CA SER A 8 12.81 -1.24 21.41
C SER A 8 12.82 -1.86 20.00
N LEU A 9 12.91 -3.18 19.87
CA LEU A 9 12.88 -3.86 18.57
C LEU A 9 11.52 -3.70 17.88
N ILE A 10 10.41 -3.83 18.58
CA ILE A 10 9.08 -3.63 18.01
C ILE A 10 8.89 -2.18 17.54
N LEU A 11 9.35 -1.21 18.34
CA LEU A 11 9.28 0.20 17.97
C LEU A 11 10.08 0.48 16.69
N VAL A 12 11.30 -0.03 16.57
CA VAL A 12 12.13 0.17 15.37
C VAL A 12 11.53 -0.53 14.16
N LEU A 13 11.09 -1.79 14.29
CA LEU A 13 10.46 -2.51 13.18
C LEU A 13 9.14 -1.88 12.77
N GLY A 14 8.35 -1.39 13.74
CA GLY A 14 7.12 -0.65 13.48
C GLY A 14 7.38 0.66 12.72
N SER A 15 8.39 1.43 13.13
CA SER A 15 8.79 2.66 12.43
C SER A 15 9.26 2.40 10.99
N LEU A 16 9.99 1.31 10.76
CA LEU A 16 10.41 0.89 9.42
C LEU A 16 9.21 0.59 8.51
N ILE A 17 8.19 -0.09 9.03
CA ILE A 17 6.96 -0.41 8.27
C ILE A 17 6.09 0.83 8.05
N ALA A 18 6.01 1.74 9.00
CA ALA A 18 5.23 2.97 8.90
C ALA A 18 5.77 3.94 7.83
N LEU A 19 7.07 3.88 7.52
CA LEU A 19 7.73 4.83 6.62
C LEU A 19 7.05 4.91 5.24
N GLY A 20 6.66 3.76 4.67
CA GLY A 20 5.97 3.69 3.37
C GLY A 20 4.60 4.39 3.40
N PRO A 21 3.65 3.96 4.23
CA PRO A 21 2.34 4.61 4.36
C PRO A 21 2.42 6.11 4.68
N PHE A 22 3.31 6.53 5.60
CA PHE A 22 3.49 7.96 5.86
C PHE A 22 3.95 8.73 4.61
N SER A 23 4.85 8.14 3.82
CA SER A 23 5.30 8.75 2.56
C SER A 23 4.23 8.78 1.49
N ILE A 24 3.26 7.84 1.51
CA ILE A 24 2.14 7.78 0.56
C ILE A 24 1.06 8.79 0.95
N ASP A 25 0.69 8.84 2.23
CA ASP A 25 -0.57 9.46 2.64
C ASP A 25 -0.39 10.87 3.22
N MET A 26 0.79 11.18 3.81
CA MET A 26 1.01 12.44 4.52
C MET A 26 1.03 13.68 3.61
N TYR A 27 1.39 13.53 2.31
CA TYR A 27 1.44 14.66 1.38
C TYR A 27 0.17 14.85 0.55
N LEU A 28 -0.81 13.91 0.64
CA LEU A 28 -2.08 14.00 -0.11
C LEU A 28 -2.84 15.31 0.13
N PRO A 29 -2.95 15.82 1.38
CA PRO A 29 -3.59 17.12 1.64
C PRO A 29 -2.89 18.28 0.94
N GLY A 30 -1.62 18.13 0.57
CA GLY A 30 -0.81 19.14 -0.10
C GLY A 30 -0.96 19.16 -1.63
N PHE A 31 -1.75 18.28 -2.26
CA PHE A 31 -1.81 18.16 -3.72
C PHE A 31 -2.14 19.47 -4.44
N SER A 32 -3.14 20.20 -3.97
CA SER A 32 -3.53 21.48 -4.57
C SER A 32 -2.44 22.55 -4.39
N ALA A 33 -1.76 22.56 -3.24
CA ALA A 33 -0.64 23.46 -2.97
C ALA A 33 0.59 23.13 -3.84
N ILE A 34 0.93 21.84 -3.99
CA ILE A 34 2.00 21.37 -4.87
C ILE A 34 1.70 21.73 -6.33
N ALA A 35 0.46 21.50 -6.79
CA ALA A 35 0.04 21.81 -8.15
C ALA A 35 0.21 23.31 -8.46
N LYS A 36 -0.17 24.16 -7.52
CA LYS A 36 -0.01 25.62 -7.65
C LYS A 36 1.46 26.04 -7.66
N ASP A 37 2.29 25.47 -6.79
CA ASP A 37 3.69 25.86 -6.61
C ASP A 37 4.58 25.40 -7.78
N LEU A 38 4.29 24.20 -8.33
CA LEU A 38 5.00 23.65 -9.49
C LEU A 38 4.35 24.00 -10.85
N ASP A 39 3.43 24.99 -10.87
CA ASP A 39 2.69 25.44 -12.07
C ASP A 39 2.12 24.28 -12.91
N THR A 40 1.39 23.39 -12.24
CA THR A 40 0.85 22.17 -12.84
C THR A 40 -0.59 21.90 -12.36
N THR A 41 -1.13 20.74 -12.72
CA THR A 41 -2.47 20.30 -12.29
C THR A 41 -2.40 19.27 -11.16
N VAL A 42 -3.44 19.18 -10.34
CA VAL A 42 -3.57 18.14 -9.30
C VAL A 42 -3.47 16.74 -9.91
N ASN A 43 -3.96 16.56 -11.13
CA ASN A 43 -3.83 15.30 -11.86
C ASN A 43 -2.37 14.91 -12.14
N ASN A 44 -1.54 15.88 -12.55
CA ASN A 44 -0.11 15.64 -12.73
C ASN A 44 0.59 15.33 -11.41
N VAL A 45 0.18 16.01 -10.31
CA VAL A 45 0.69 15.68 -8.97
C VAL A 45 0.31 14.24 -8.58
N SER A 46 -0.87 13.74 -8.96
CA SER A 46 -1.26 12.35 -8.70
C SER A 46 -0.37 11.32 -9.39
N LEU A 47 0.30 11.67 -10.51
CA LEU A 47 1.28 10.81 -11.16
C LEU A 47 2.53 10.58 -10.28
N SER A 48 2.86 11.50 -9.39
CA SER A 48 3.94 11.29 -8.41
C SER A 48 3.61 10.17 -7.42
N LEU A 49 2.33 9.98 -7.10
CA LEU A 49 1.85 8.85 -6.30
C LEU A 49 1.95 7.53 -7.09
N SER A 50 1.56 7.56 -8.36
CA SER A 50 1.68 6.40 -9.27
C SER A 50 3.14 5.96 -9.40
N SER A 51 4.04 6.92 -9.58
CA SER A 51 5.49 6.71 -9.62
C SER A 51 6.01 6.07 -8.33
N TYR A 52 5.50 6.51 -7.18
CA TYR A 52 5.82 5.93 -5.88
C TYR A 52 5.39 4.45 -5.80
N PHE A 53 4.19 4.09 -6.26
CA PHE A 53 3.73 2.69 -6.28
C PHE A 53 4.58 1.81 -7.20
N ILE A 54 4.99 2.32 -8.37
CA ILE A 54 5.93 1.62 -9.26
C ILE A 54 7.27 1.40 -8.54
N GLY A 55 7.77 2.42 -7.83
CA GLY A 55 9.00 2.33 -7.04
C GLY A 55 8.94 1.27 -5.94
N ILE A 56 7.82 1.19 -5.20
CA ILE A 56 7.60 0.13 -4.20
C ILE A 56 7.60 -1.26 -4.88
N SER A 57 6.89 -1.40 -6.01
CA SER A 57 6.83 -2.68 -6.73
C SER A 57 8.23 -3.16 -7.15
N ALA A 58 9.02 -2.27 -7.75
CA ALA A 58 10.40 -2.55 -8.12
C ALA A 58 11.24 -2.92 -6.89
N GLY A 59 11.09 -2.16 -5.80
CA GLY A 59 11.79 -2.42 -4.55
C GLY A 59 11.45 -3.77 -3.93
N GLN A 60 10.19 -4.19 -3.94
CA GLN A 60 9.76 -5.50 -3.39
C GLN A 60 10.45 -6.67 -4.11
N LEU A 61 10.62 -6.57 -5.42
CA LEU A 61 11.29 -7.61 -6.21
C LEU A 61 12.82 -7.61 -5.98
N LEU A 62 13.40 -6.44 -5.71
CA LEU A 62 14.85 -6.27 -5.54
C LEU A 62 15.35 -6.59 -4.13
N TYR A 63 14.67 -6.10 -3.09
CA TYR A 63 15.20 -6.14 -1.73
C TYR A 63 15.18 -7.53 -1.09
N GLY A 64 14.27 -8.43 -1.49
CA GLY A 64 14.26 -9.81 -0.98
C GLY A 64 15.65 -10.48 -1.16
N PRO A 65 16.09 -10.72 -2.41
CA PRO A 65 17.41 -11.32 -2.68
C PRO A 65 18.60 -10.51 -2.15
N LEU A 66 18.51 -9.17 -2.14
CA LEU A 66 19.60 -8.32 -1.62
C LEU A 66 19.80 -8.49 -0.11
N LEU A 67 18.69 -8.52 0.65
CA LEU A 67 18.71 -8.70 2.10
C LEU A 67 19.22 -10.09 2.49
N ASP A 68 18.92 -11.10 1.71
CA ASP A 68 19.39 -12.46 1.96
C ASP A 68 20.88 -12.59 1.65
N ARG A 69 21.35 -12.05 0.52
CA ARG A 69 22.74 -12.17 0.07
C ARG A 69 23.73 -11.31 0.85
N PHE A 70 23.40 -10.04 1.12
CA PHE A 70 24.31 -9.06 1.74
C PHE A 70 24.06 -8.86 3.23
N GLY A 71 23.10 -9.60 3.80
CA GLY A 71 22.65 -9.41 5.16
C GLY A 71 21.64 -8.28 5.32
N ARG A 72 20.92 -8.28 6.42
CA ARG A 72 19.75 -7.39 6.62
C ARG A 72 20.13 -5.90 6.70
N LYS A 73 21.26 -5.56 7.32
CA LYS A 73 21.61 -4.16 7.62
C LYS A 73 22.12 -3.37 6.41
N LYS A 74 23.01 -3.94 5.58
CA LYS A 74 23.63 -3.20 4.48
C LYS A 74 22.61 -2.66 3.48
N PRO A 75 21.72 -3.51 2.88
CA PRO A 75 20.70 -3.00 1.96
C PRO A 75 19.71 -2.07 2.63
N LEU A 76 19.36 -2.30 3.92
CA LEU A 76 18.48 -1.41 4.68
C LEU A 76 19.09 -0.01 4.82
N TYR A 77 20.38 0.10 5.20
CA TYR A 77 21.04 1.40 5.37
C TYR A 77 21.15 2.16 4.04
N ILE A 78 21.50 1.45 2.96
CA ILE A 78 21.55 2.05 1.62
C ILE A 78 20.15 2.55 1.23
N GLY A 79 19.12 1.74 1.42
CA GLY A 79 17.74 2.14 1.11
C GLY A 79 17.27 3.34 1.93
N LEU A 80 17.56 3.36 3.25
CA LEU A 80 17.22 4.51 4.10
C LEU A 80 17.99 5.78 3.70
N LEU A 81 19.26 5.68 3.30
CA LEU A 81 20.01 6.82 2.80
C LEU A 81 19.43 7.36 1.48
N VAL A 82 19.09 6.46 0.54
CA VAL A 82 18.40 6.83 -0.70
C VAL A 82 17.07 7.52 -0.40
N TYR A 83 16.28 6.98 0.54
CA TYR A 83 15.02 7.58 0.98
C TYR A 83 15.20 8.99 1.55
N ILE A 84 16.18 9.16 2.46
CA ILE A 84 16.47 10.45 3.11
C ILE A 84 16.87 11.49 2.06
N LEU A 85 17.81 11.14 1.17
CA LEU A 85 18.27 12.05 0.12
C LEU A 85 17.15 12.42 -0.85
N ALA A 86 16.36 11.44 -1.32
CA ALA A 86 15.23 11.70 -2.20
C ALA A 86 14.16 12.57 -1.52
N SER A 87 13.85 12.32 -0.24
CA SER A 87 12.91 13.13 0.53
C SER A 87 13.40 14.58 0.69
N LEU A 88 14.68 14.75 0.97
CA LEU A 88 15.29 16.07 1.09
C LEU A 88 15.29 16.81 -0.26
N CYS A 89 15.59 16.11 -1.37
CA CYS A 89 15.52 16.70 -2.71
C CYS A 89 14.10 17.13 -3.08
N CYS A 90 13.06 16.41 -2.64
CA CYS A 90 11.68 16.83 -2.86
C CYS A 90 11.34 18.18 -2.23
N VAL A 91 12.08 18.63 -1.21
CA VAL A 91 11.89 19.97 -0.60
C VAL A 91 12.30 21.10 -1.54
N PHE A 92 13.25 20.85 -2.45
CA PHE A 92 13.85 21.87 -3.32
C PHE A 92 13.42 21.75 -4.79
N VAL A 93 12.46 20.88 -5.09
CA VAL A 93 12.00 20.66 -6.46
C VAL A 93 11.21 21.87 -6.97
N THR A 94 11.41 22.20 -8.26
CA THR A 94 10.78 23.34 -8.92
C THR A 94 9.94 22.94 -10.14
N ASP A 95 9.91 21.66 -10.50
CA ASP A 95 9.14 21.13 -11.62
C ASP A 95 8.52 19.77 -11.30
N ILE A 96 7.42 19.45 -11.96
CA ILE A 96 6.65 18.23 -11.69
C ILE A 96 7.38 16.96 -12.12
N ASP A 97 8.16 16.99 -13.19
CA ASP A 97 8.83 15.79 -13.72
C ASP A 97 9.94 15.35 -12.76
N SER A 98 10.75 16.28 -12.26
CA SER A 98 11.73 16.03 -11.21
C SER A 98 11.07 15.49 -9.95
N PHE A 99 9.92 16.05 -9.55
CA PHE A 99 9.17 15.57 -8.41
C PHE A 99 8.72 14.10 -8.59
N ILE A 100 8.17 13.75 -9.74
CA ILE A 100 7.74 12.38 -10.09
C ILE A 100 8.93 11.39 -10.01
N VAL A 101 10.09 11.77 -10.55
CA VAL A 101 11.30 10.94 -10.51
C VAL A 101 11.81 10.76 -9.08
N LEU A 102 11.87 11.84 -8.30
CA LEU A 102 12.29 11.79 -6.90
C LEU A 102 11.35 10.92 -6.05
N ARG A 103 10.06 10.94 -6.32
CA ARG A 103 9.08 10.07 -5.65
C ARG A 103 9.30 8.60 -5.96
N PHE A 104 9.69 8.24 -7.20
CA PHE A 104 10.10 6.88 -7.52
C PHE A 104 11.33 6.45 -6.72
N ILE A 105 12.37 7.28 -6.69
CA ILE A 105 13.62 6.99 -5.96
C ILE A 105 13.34 6.85 -4.45
N GLN A 106 12.54 7.74 -3.89
CA GLN A 106 12.10 7.72 -2.49
C GLN A 106 11.38 6.41 -2.16
N ALA A 107 10.49 5.94 -3.06
CA ALA A 107 9.74 4.71 -2.91
C ALA A 107 10.65 3.47 -2.90
N VAL A 108 11.61 3.40 -3.82
CA VAL A 108 12.62 2.32 -3.84
C VAL A 108 13.38 2.32 -2.50
N GLY A 109 13.77 3.48 -1.99
CA GLY A 109 14.43 3.60 -0.68
C GLY A 109 13.56 3.13 0.49
N SER A 110 12.30 3.55 0.53
CA SER A 110 11.35 3.19 1.61
C SER A 110 11.01 1.70 1.62
N CYS A 111 10.99 1.07 0.44
CA CYS A 111 10.70 -0.36 0.32
C CYS A 111 11.73 -1.23 1.04
N ALA A 112 13.01 -0.81 1.09
CA ALA A 112 14.06 -1.50 1.87
C ALA A 112 13.65 -1.64 3.34
N ALA A 113 13.05 -0.60 3.92
CA ALA A 113 12.64 -0.56 5.30
C ALA A 113 11.54 -1.58 5.60
N SER A 114 10.48 -1.61 4.79
CA SER A 114 9.35 -2.52 4.97
C SER A 114 9.74 -3.99 4.76
N VAL A 115 10.49 -4.30 3.69
CA VAL A 115 10.94 -5.68 3.40
C VAL A 115 11.93 -6.17 4.46
N ALA A 116 12.87 -5.31 4.90
CA ALA A 116 13.80 -5.67 5.97
C ALA A 116 13.07 -5.91 7.29
N ALA A 117 12.11 -5.06 7.66
CA ALA A 117 11.36 -5.22 8.91
C ALA A 117 10.61 -6.55 8.95
N MET A 118 9.91 -6.91 7.88
CA MET A 118 9.15 -8.18 7.79
C MET A 118 10.05 -9.41 7.87
N THR A 119 11.23 -9.36 7.23
CA THR A 119 12.21 -10.48 7.31
C THR A 119 12.85 -10.57 8.68
N MET A 120 13.22 -9.44 9.29
CA MET A 120 13.84 -9.40 10.61
C MET A 120 12.95 -9.90 11.75
N VAL A 121 11.62 -9.85 11.63
CA VAL A 121 10.72 -10.45 12.63
C VAL A 121 11.05 -11.93 12.83
N ARG A 122 11.27 -12.66 11.73
CA ARG A 122 11.57 -14.09 11.78
C ARG A 122 12.99 -14.37 12.30
N ASP A 123 13.91 -13.43 12.08
CA ASP A 123 15.33 -13.58 12.48
C ASP A 123 15.55 -13.21 13.97
N LEU A 124 14.74 -12.31 14.53
CA LEU A 124 14.96 -11.71 15.86
C LEU A 124 14.10 -12.28 16.96
N PHE A 125 12.95 -12.87 16.61
CA PHE A 125 11.98 -13.37 17.58
C PHE A 125 11.82 -14.89 17.48
N PRO A 126 11.61 -15.60 18.61
CA PRO A 126 11.27 -17.01 18.60
C PRO A 126 10.00 -17.28 17.79
N VAL A 127 9.91 -18.46 17.18
CA VAL A 127 8.76 -18.87 16.35
C VAL A 127 7.43 -18.69 17.10
N SER A 128 7.41 -18.99 18.40
CA SER A 128 6.21 -18.86 19.27
C SER A 128 5.75 -17.40 19.47
N GLU A 129 6.65 -16.42 19.35
CA GLU A 129 6.35 -14.99 19.53
C GLU A 129 6.11 -14.27 18.18
N THR A 130 6.60 -14.83 17.09
CA THR A 130 6.49 -14.25 15.74
C THR A 130 5.07 -13.81 15.37
N PRO A 131 3.99 -14.60 15.60
CA PRO A 131 2.63 -14.15 15.27
C PRO A 131 2.19 -12.91 16.08
N LYS A 132 2.60 -12.81 17.36
CA LYS A 132 2.27 -11.66 18.21
C LYS A 132 3.00 -10.38 17.74
N VAL A 133 4.24 -10.52 17.27
CA VAL A 133 5.02 -9.40 16.74
C VAL A 133 4.41 -8.94 15.43
N PHE A 134 4.10 -9.85 14.50
CA PHE A 134 3.41 -9.50 13.25
C PHE A 134 2.08 -8.78 13.51
N ALA A 135 1.27 -9.24 14.48
CA ALA A 135 0.03 -8.58 14.82
C ALA A 135 0.23 -7.12 15.27
N LYS A 136 1.29 -6.83 16.04
CA LYS A 136 1.64 -5.45 16.45
C LYS A 136 2.11 -4.61 15.25
N LEU A 137 2.88 -5.18 14.34
CA LEU A 137 3.33 -4.49 13.13
C LEU A 137 2.17 -4.20 12.18
N MET A 138 1.21 -5.14 12.06
CA MET A 138 -0.02 -4.92 11.28
C MET A 138 -0.90 -3.83 11.90
N LEU A 139 -0.91 -3.69 13.22
CA LEU A 139 -1.59 -2.57 13.88
C LEU A 139 -0.96 -1.22 13.49
N VAL A 140 0.39 -1.13 13.47
CA VAL A 140 1.10 0.08 13.02
C VAL A 140 0.77 0.38 11.56
N LEU A 141 0.81 -0.63 10.69
CA LEU A 141 0.47 -0.49 9.27
C LEU A 141 -0.97 -0.01 9.08
N GLY A 142 -1.91 -0.54 9.88
CA GLY A 142 -3.32 -0.15 9.83
C GLY A 142 -3.58 1.25 10.35
N LEU A 143 -2.89 1.70 11.40
CA LEU A 143 -3.06 3.04 11.95
C LEU A 143 -2.40 4.14 11.10
N SER A 144 -1.38 3.80 10.32
CA SER A 144 -0.64 4.77 9.52
C SER A 144 -1.51 5.57 8.54
N PRO A 145 -2.45 4.98 7.76
CA PRO A 145 -3.34 5.72 6.89
C PRO A 145 -4.35 6.62 7.61
N MET A 146 -4.59 6.41 8.91
CA MET A 146 -5.40 7.32 9.71
C MET A 146 -4.60 8.53 10.16
N LEU A 147 -3.36 8.30 10.59
CA LEU A 147 -2.51 9.34 11.19
C LEU A 147 -1.82 10.19 10.13
N ALA A 148 -1.31 9.59 9.05
CA ALA A 148 -0.49 10.28 8.09
C ALA A 148 -1.22 11.43 7.37
N PRO A 149 -2.42 11.27 6.77
CA PRO A 149 -3.12 12.37 6.14
C PRO A 149 -3.61 13.41 7.14
N THR A 150 -4.00 12.97 8.35
CA THR A 150 -4.43 13.90 9.40
C THR A 150 -3.28 14.82 9.81
N ILE A 151 -2.11 14.25 10.13
CA ILE A 151 -0.90 15.04 10.44
C ILE A 151 -0.51 15.89 9.23
N GLY A 152 -0.55 15.30 8.03
CA GLY A 152 -0.25 15.99 6.77
C GLY A 152 -1.14 17.19 6.51
N GLY A 153 -2.44 17.10 6.81
CA GLY A 153 -3.39 18.19 6.69
C GLY A 153 -3.02 19.39 7.58
N TYR A 154 -2.71 19.14 8.86
CA TYR A 154 -2.26 20.21 9.75
C TYR A 154 -0.90 20.80 9.32
N VAL A 155 0.06 19.92 8.97
CA VAL A 155 1.39 20.37 8.53
C VAL A 155 1.30 21.21 7.25
N THR A 156 0.52 20.76 6.27
CA THR A 156 0.35 21.48 5.00
C THR A 156 -0.34 22.82 5.20
N ALA A 157 -1.41 22.86 6.00
CA ALA A 157 -2.17 24.08 6.26
C ALA A 157 -1.35 25.14 6.99
N ASP A 158 -0.56 24.73 8.00
CA ASP A 158 0.12 25.66 8.89
C ASP A 158 1.56 26.00 8.44
N PHE A 159 2.25 25.08 7.71
CA PHE A 159 3.67 25.20 7.34
C PHE A 159 3.96 24.99 5.84
N GLY A 160 2.93 24.66 5.04
CA GLY A 160 3.07 24.36 3.63
C GLY A 160 3.54 22.93 3.33
N TRP A 161 3.38 22.51 2.07
CA TRP A 161 3.65 21.14 1.64
C TRP A 161 5.13 20.71 1.75
N HIS A 162 6.07 21.64 1.63
CA HIS A 162 7.52 21.37 1.79
C HIS A 162 7.83 20.80 3.19
N ALA A 163 7.14 21.30 4.22
CA ALA A 163 7.32 20.83 5.59
C ALA A 163 7.01 19.32 5.76
N VAL A 164 6.11 18.79 4.95
CA VAL A 164 5.82 17.34 4.92
C VAL A 164 7.07 16.55 4.55
N PHE A 165 7.79 16.96 3.51
CA PHE A 165 9.03 16.29 3.07
C PHE A 165 10.19 16.50 4.03
N ILE A 166 10.25 17.64 4.74
CA ILE A 166 11.20 17.84 5.85
C ILE A 166 10.92 16.83 6.97
N ILE A 167 9.67 16.68 7.38
CA ILE A 167 9.27 15.69 8.41
C ILE A 167 9.61 14.26 7.96
N LEU A 168 9.31 13.90 6.72
CA LEU A 168 9.65 12.59 6.18
C LEU A 168 11.17 12.34 6.16
N THR A 169 11.95 13.37 5.83
CA THR A 169 13.42 13.33 5.91
C THR A 169 13.89 13.08 7.35
N LEU A 170 13.37 13.83 8.31
CA LEU A 170 13.71 13.68 9.74
C LEU A 170 13.27 12.32 10.28
N MET A 171 12.11 11.81 9.87
CA MET A 171 11.68 10.44 10.18
C MET A 171 12.68 9.41 9.65
N GLY A 172 13.11 9.55 8.39
CA GLY A 172 14.13 8.68 7.79
C GLY A 172 15.44 8.70 8.58
N VAL A 173 15.93 9.88 8.97
CA VAL A 173 17.15 10.04 9.79
C VAL A 173 16.97 9.40 11.17
N ALA A 174 15.85 9.64 11.84
CA ALA A 174 15.56 9.05 13.14
C ALA A 174 15.50 7.52 13.08
N ILE A 175 14.86 6.96 12.04
CA ILE A 175 14.78 5.52 11.82
C ILE A 175 16.16 4.94 11.51
N LEU A 176 16.98 5.61 10.69
CA LEU A 176 18.35 5.18 10.40
C LEU A 176 19.20 5.14 11.68
N ALA A 177 19.12 6.17 12.52
CA ALA A 177 19.79 6.20 13.80
C ALA A 177 19.28 5.08 14.73
N ALA A 178 17.96 4.91 14.87
CA ALA A 178 17.37 3.87 15.70
C ALA A 178 17.78 2.46 15.22
N THR A 179 17.83 2.20 13.93
CA THR A 179 18.27 0.91 13.37
C THR A 179 19.75 0.63 13.67
N LYS A 180 20.60 1.65 13.64
CA LYS A 180 22.04 1.52 13.95
C LYS A 180 22.26 1.06 15.40
N PHE A 181 21.52 1.63 16.35
CA PHE A 181 21.70 1.37 17.78
C PHE A 181 20.90 0.15 18.31
N ALA A 182 19.68 -0.08 17.79
CA ALA A 182 18.80 -1.10 18.34
C ALA A 182 18.88 -2.47 17.65
N LEU A 183 19.21 -2.51 16.35
CA LEU A 183 19.24 -3.78 15.64
C LEU A 183 20.54 -4.54 15.85
N PRO A 184 20.50 -5.82 16.24
CA PRO A 184 21.70 -6.65 16.38
C PRO A 184 22.32 -6.94 15.02
N SER A 185 23.64 -7.17 15.01
CA SER A 185 24.43 -7.40 13.78
C SER A 185 24.61 -8.89 13.43
N ASN A 186 23.84 -9.79 14.04
CA ASN A 186 24.14 -11.22 14.09
C ASN A 186 23.72 -12.04 12.87
N TYR A 187 23.10 -11.40 11.85
CA TYR A 187 22.71 -12.11 10.64
C TYR A 187 23.96 -12.36 9.75
N LYS A 188 24.23 -13.63 9.44
CA LYS A 188 25.29 -14.00 8.51
C LYS A 188 24.76 -13.92 7.08
N PRO A 189 25.43 -13.16 6.17
CA PRO A 189 25.06 -13.12 4.76
C PRO A 189 25.15 -14.51 4.13
N ASP A 190 24.20 -14.87 3.29
CA ASP A 190 24.25 -16.10 2.49
C ASP A 190 24.77 -15.78 1.09
N THR A 191 26.09 -15.94 0.91
CA THR A 191 26.74 -15.68 -0.37
C THR A 191 26.38 -16.68 -1.47
N THR A 192 25.72 -17.79 -1.15
CA THR A 192 25.30 -18.81 -2.13
C THR A 192 24.07 -18.35 -2.93
N ILE A 193 23.31 -17.39 -2.41
CA ILE A 193 22.13 -16.84 -3.08
C ILE A 193 22.55 -16.12 -4.35
N SER A 194 22.01 -16.60 -5.46
CA SER A 194 22.29 -16.02 -6.77
C SER A 194 21.44 -14.75 -7.01
N LEU A 195 22.11 -13.65 -7.35
CA LEU A 195 21.44 -12.42 -7.84
C LEU A 195 21.22 -12.44 -9.37
N LYS A 196 21.56 -13.55 -10.04
CA LYS A 196 21.31 -13.67 -11.49
C LYS A 196 19.81 -13.59 -11.75
N PRO A 197 19.36 -12.85 -12.78
CA PRO A 197 17.93 -12.69 -13.06
C PRO A 197 17.23 -14.01 -13.33
N LYS A 198 17.88 -14.95 -14.02
CA LYS A 198 17.27 -16.22 -14.44
C LYS A 198 16.74 -17.10 -13.29
N PRO A 199 17.50 -17.38 -12.20
CA PRO A 199 16.95 -18.11 -11.05
C PRO A 199 15.81 -17.39 -10.35
N ILE A 200 15.90 -16.07 -10.22
CA ILE A 200 14.85 -15.25 -9.59
C ILE A 200 13.57 -15.31 -10.43
N LEU A 201 13.67 -15.10 -11.74
CA LEU A 201 12.54 -15.19 -12.67
C LEU A 201 11.93 -16.60 -12.71
N ASN A 202 12.73 -17.65 -12.62
CA ASN A 202 12.23 -19.02 -12.54
C ASN A 202 11.39 -19.26 -11.27
N ASN A 203 11.82 -18.74 -10.13
CA ASN A 203 11.05 -18.85 -8.90
C ASN A 203 9.70 -18.12 -9.02
N PHE A 204 9.69 -16.91 -9.59
CA PHE A 204 8.47 -16.17 -9.85
C PHE A 204 7.57 -16.89 -10.87
N TRP A 205 8.16 -17.48 -11.89
CA TRP A 205 7.40 -18.26 -12.89
C TRP A 205 6.74 -19.50 -12.30
N MET A 206 7.41 -20.20 -11.38
CA MET A 206 6.81 -21.33 -10.65
C MET A 206 5.62 -20.89 -9.80
N VAL A 207 5.72 -19.74 -9.14
CA VAL A 207 4.63 -19.16 -8.34
C VAL A 207 3.44 -18.81 -9.24
N LEU A 208 3.69 -18.17 -10.40
CA LEU A 208 2.64 -17.79 -11.35
C LEU A 208 1.91 -18.97 -12.00
N LYS A 209 2.54 -20.15 -12.07
CA LYS A 209 1.89 -21.36 -12.61
C LYS A 209 0.86 -21.97 -11.67
N GLU A 210 0.91 -21.63 -10.38
CA GLU A 210 -0.02 -22.18 -9.40
C GLU A 210 -1.42 -21.60 -9.58
N PRO A 211 -2.46 -22.40 -9.95
CA PRO A 211 -3.80 -21.90 -10.21
C PRO A 211 -4.43 -21.18 -9.03
N GLN A 212 -4.19 -21.66 -7.83
CA GLN A 212 -4.70 -21.05 -6.62
C GLN A 212 -4.05 -19.67 -6.40
N PHE A 213 -2.74 -19.54 -6.65
CA PHE A 213 -2.04 -18.26 -6.54
C PHE A 213 -2.59 -17.23 -7.50
N TYR A 214 -2.53 -17.50 -8.83
CA TYR A 214 -2.95 -16.47 -9.78
C TYR A 214 -4.43 -16.11 -9.62
N THR A 215 -5.29 -17.06 -9.26
CA THR A 215 -6.71 -16.78 -9.03
C THR A 215 -6.90 -15.80 -7.88
N TYR A 216 -6.39 -16.09 -6.69
CA TYR A 216 -6.64 -15.27 -5.53
C TYR A 216 -5.74 -14.01 -5.47
N ALA A 217 -4.47 -14.10 -5.89
CA ALA A 217 -3.57 -12.96 -5.90
C ALA A 217 -4.05 -11.88 -6.88
N PHE A 218 -4.43 -12.24 -8.12
CA PHE A 218 -4.94 -11.25 -9.07
C PHE A 218 -6.35 -10.76 -8.72
N THR A 219 -7.23 -11.61 -8.18
CA THR A 219 -8.52 -11.17 -7.63
C THR A 219 -8.30 -10.08 -6.57
N GLY A 220 -7.42 -10.34 -5.60
CA GLY A 220 -7.09 -9.38 -4.55
C GLY A 220 -6.42 -8.13 -5.10
N ALA A 221 -5.46 -8.26 -6.00
CA ALA A 221 -4.72 -7.13 -6.55
C ALA A 221 -5.59 -6.19 -7.40
N VAL A 222 -6.50 -6.74 -8.22
CA VAL A 222 -7.46 -5.94 -9.01
C VAL A 222 -8.50 -5.26 -8.11
N ALA A 223 -9.05 -5.97 -7.11
CA ALA A 223 -9.95 -5.37 -6.15
C ALA A 223 -9.23 -4.24 -5.37
N PHE A 224 -7.98 -4.45 -4.97
CA PHE A 224 -7.17 -3.48 -4.23
C PHE A 224 -6.78 -2.25 -5.06
N ALA A 225 -6.78 -2.34 -6.40
CA ALA A 225 -6.64 -1.19 -7.28
C ALA A 225 -7.71 -0.11 -7.03
N GLY A 226 -8.89 -0.51 -6.54
CA GLY A 226 -9.93 0.43 -6.08
C GLY A 226 -9.50 1.30 -4.89
N LEU A 227 -8.69 0.77 -3.94
CA LEU A 227 -8.11 1.58 -2.87
C LEU A 227 -7.18 2.66 -3.45
N PHE A 228 -6.31 2.29 -4.38
CA PHE A 228 -5.39 3.24 -4.99
C PHE A 228 -6.10 4.27 -5.88
N THR A 229 -7.22 3.89 -6.50
CA THR A 229 -8.12 4.82 -7.20
C THR A 229 -8.68 5.86 -6.22
N TYR A 230 -9.16 5.41 -5.05
CA TYR A 230 -9.60 6.30 -3.97
C TYR A 230 -8.47 7.21 -3.49
N VAL A 231 -7.31 6.64 -3.14
CA VAL A 231 -6.17 7.41 -2.61
C VAL A 231 -5.71 8.48 -3.61
N ALA A 232 -5.55 8.13 -4.90
CA ALA A 232 -5.10 9.06 -5.94
C ALA A 232 -6.16 10.11 -6.30
N GLY A 233 -7.45 9.76 -6.26
CA GLY A 233 -8.55 10.64 -6.63
C GLY A 233 -9.10 11.47 -5.48
N SER A 234 -8.86 11.08 -4.23
CA SER A 234 -9.47 11.73 -3.06
C SER A 234 -9.10 13.21 -2.88
N PRO A 235 -7.87 13.69 -3.13
CA PRO A 235 -7.57 15.12 -3.04
C PRO A 235 -8.42 15.95 -4.02
N MET A 236 -8.52 15.51 -5.27
CA MET A 236 -9.34 16.19 -6.27
C MET A 236 -10.82 16.17 -5.89
N ILE A 237 -11.35 15.02 -5.41
CA ILE A 237 -12.75 14.93 -5.01
C ILE A 237 -13.03 15.88 -3.85
N PHE A 238 -12.32 15.73 -2.75
CA PHE A 238 -12.66 16.44 -1.52
C PHE A 238 -12.19 17.90 -1.54
N MET A 239 -10.98 18.18 -2.02
CA MET A 239 -10.41 19.53 -1.96
C MET A 239 -10.76 20.38 -3.18
N ASP A 240 -10.74 19.82 -4.41
CA ASP A 240 -11.00 20.62 -5.62
C ASP A 240 -12.48 20.68 -5.97
N ILE A 241 -13.25 19.58 -5.88
CA ILE A 241 -14.69 19.57 -6.21
C ILE A 241 -15.51 20.08 -5.03
N TYR A 242 -15.34 19.46 -3.83
CA TYR A 242 -16.14 19.80 -2.65
C TYR A 242 -15.55 20.94 -1.80
N LYS A 243 -14.37 21.48 -2.18
CA LYS A 243 -13.70 22.62 -1.51
C LYS A 243 -13.45 22.39 -0.01
N VAL A 244 -13.19 21.17 0.37
CA VAL A 244 -12.82 20.81 1.74
C VAL A 244 -11.37 21.28 2.00
N ASP A 245 -11.12 21.88 3.16
CA ASP A 245 -9.77 22.27 3.59
C ASP A 245 -8.89 21.06 3.95
N GLU A 246 -7.59 21.29 4.03
CA GLU A 246 -6.57 20.26 4.26
C GLU A 246 -6.77 19.50 5.58
N LYS A 247 -7.19 20.19 6.64
CA LYS A 247 -7.41 19.61 7.97
C LYS A 247 -8.64 18.71 7.97
N THR A 248 -9.73 19.18 7.39
CA THR A 248 -10.99 18.41 7.25
C THR A 248 -10.77 17.21 6.31
N TYR A 249 -10.01 17.36 5.22
CA TYR A 249 -9.62 16.25 4.35
C TYR A 249 -8.90 15.14 5.15
N GLY A 250 -7.95 15.50 6.01
CA GLY A 250 -7.26 14.54 6.87
C GLY A 250 -8.21 13.72 7.74
N TRP A 251 -9.23 14.36 8.33
CA TRP A 251 -10.26 13.67 9.13
C TRP A 251 -11.17 12.78 8.31
N ILE A 252 -11.57 13.21 7.09
CA ILE A 252 -12.34 12.37 6.16
C ILE A 252 -11.54 11.11 5.80
N PHE A 253 -10.26 11.28 5.48
CA PHE A 253 -9.38 10.16 5.15
C PHE A 253 -9.23 9.18 6.33
N ALA A 254 -9.07 9.71 7.55
CA ALA A 254 -9.03 8.90 8.76
C ALA A 254 -10.32 8.10 8.96
N LEU A 255 -11.48 8.72 8.80
CA LEU A 255 -12.79 8.06 8.88
C LEU A 255 -12.92 6.92 7.86
N LEU A 256 -12.51 7.17 6.62
CA LEU A 256 -12.56 6.17 5.56
C LEU A 256 -11.54 5.03 5.78
N SER A 257 -10.39 5.33 6.38
CA SER A 257 -9.44 4.30 6.82
C SER A 257 -10.00 3.39 7.91
N VAL A 258 -10.84 3.93 8.82
CA VAL A 258 -11.55 3.11 9.83
C VAL A 258 -12.45 2.08 9.15
N SER A 259 -13.10 2.40 8.04
CA SER A 259 -13.96 1.45 7.33
C SER A 259 -13.18 0.23 6.81
N PHE A 260 -12.02 0.47 6.20
CA PHE A 260 -11.14 -0.58 5.67
C PHE A 260 -10.54 -1.44 6.80
N ILE A 261 -9.98 -0.79 7.82
CA ILE A 261 -9.32 -1.48 8.95
C ILE A 261 -10.36 -2.21 9.80
N GLY A 262 -11.47 -1.54 10.14
CA GLY A 262 -12.54 -2.09 10.96
C GLY A 262 -13.18 -3.33 10.31
N SER A 263 -13.46 -3.28 9.01
CA SER A 263 -13.99 -4.43 8.29
C SER A 263 -12.99 -5.57 8.19
N SER A 264 -11.68 -5.28 8.07
CA SER A 264 -10.63 -6.30 8.13
C SER A 264 -10.56 -6.98 9.51
N GLN A 265 -10.82 -6.26 10.61
CA GLN A 265 -10.92 -6.86 11.94
C GLN A 265 -12.21 -7.69 12.10
N LEU A 266 -13.34 -7.21 11.59
CA LEU A 266 -14.60 -7.96 11.57
C LEU A 266 -14.47 -9.27 10.80
N ASN A 267 -13.60 -9.34 9.78
CA ASN A 267 -13.32 -10.55 9.03
C ASN A 267 -12.92 -11.71 9.95
N SER A 268 -12.14 -11.49 10.99
CA SER A 268 -11.71 -12.53 11.94
C SER A 268 -12.90 -13.16 12.70
N MET A 269 -13.95 -12.37 12.95
CA MET A 269 -15.19 -12.83 13.59
C MET A 269 -16.07 -13.61 12.60
N LEU A 270 -16.14 -13.12 11.34
CA LEU A 270 -16.93 -13.75 10.30
C LEU A 270 -16.35 -15.10 9.86
N LEU A 271 -15.03 -15.27 9.90
CA LEU A 271 -14.35 -16.54 9.60
C LEU A 271 -14.68 -17.66 10.58
N LYS A 272 -15.26 -17.36 11.75
CA LYS A 272 -15.81 -18.40 12.65
C LYS A 272 -17.06 -19.06 12.10
N LYS A 273 -17.77 -18.41 11.16
CA LYS A 273 -19.06 -18.87 10.62
C LYS A 273 -19.02 -19.11 9.11
N TYR A 274 -18.19 -18.39 8.38
CA TYR A 274 -18.12 -18.43 6.91
C TYR A 274 -16.72 -18.76 6.44
N THR A 275 -16.59 -19.37 5.26
CA THR A 275 -15.29 -19.66 4.64
C THR A 275 -14.72 -18.39 4.00
N SER A 276 -13.38 -18.33 3.86
CA SER A 276 -12.70 -17.23 3.14
C SER A 276 -13.27 -17.03 1.74
N GLU A 277 -13.60 -18.10 1.01
CA GLU A 277 -14.18 -18.02 -0.33
C GLU A 277 -15.58 -17.38 -0.35
N GLN A 278 -16.42 -17.71 0.64
CA GLN A 278 -17.76 -17.12 0.78
C GLN A 278 -17.64 -15.62 1.06
N LEU A 279 -16.71 -15.22 1.94
CA LEU A 279 -16.49 -13.83 2.29
C LEU A 279 -15.93 -13.02 1.11
N ILE A 280 -14.95 -13.56 0.36
CA ILE A 280 -14.44 -12.90 -0.86
C ILE A 280 -15.58 -12.69 -1.87
N ARG A 281 -16.38 -13.73 -2.14
CA ARG A 281 -17.46 -13.64 -3.11
C ARG A 281 -18.51 -12.63 -2.70
N ALA A 282 -18.96 -12.66 -1.45
CA ALA A 282 -19.94 -11.73 -0.91
C ALA A 282 -19.41 -10.29 -0.98
N ALA A 283 -18.16 -10.05 -0.54
CA ALA A 283 -17.53 -8.75 -0.57
C ALA A 283 -17.42 -8.18 -1.99
N LEU A 284 -16.97 -8.98 -2.98
CA LEU A 284 -16.85 -8.53 -4.37
C LEU A 284 -18.20 -8.25 -5.05
N ILE A 285 -19.23 -9.05 -4.76
CA ILE A 285 -20.60 -8.79 -5.24
C ILE A 285 -21.11 -7.48 -4.65
N SER A 286 -21.00 -7.30 -3.32
CA SER A 286 -21.42 -6.06 -2.66
C SER A 286 -20.64 -4.85 -3.18
N GLN A 287 -19.32 -4.99 -3.37
CA GLN A 287 -18.46 -3.95 -3.92
C GLN A 287 -18.89 -3.55 -5.35
N SER A 288 -19.26 -4.52 -6.19
CA SER A 288 -19.76 -4.25 -7.54
C SER A 288 -21.11 -3.52 -7.52
N ILE A 289 -22.05 -3.93 -6.66
CA ILE A 289 -23.34 -3.28 -6.50
C ILE A 289 -23.15 -1.83 -6.01
N ILE A 290 -22.33 -1.63 -4.98
CA ILE A 290 -22.01 -0.30 -4.45
C ILE A 290 -21.40 0.59 -5.54
N SER A 291 -20.47 0.06 -6.35
CA SER A 291 -19.85 0.80 -7.45
C SER A 291 -20.85 1.19 -8.55
N ILE A 292 -21.84 0.34 -8.86
CA ILE A 292 -22.92 0.66 -9.80
C ILE A 292 -23.78 1.80 -9.24
N ILE A 293 -24.20 1.70 -7.99
CA ILE A 293 -25.01 2.75 -7.32
C ILE A 293 -24.20 4.06 -7.28
N PHE A 294 -22.91 3.97 -6.98
CA PHE A 294 -22.03 5.13 -6.92
C PHE A 294 -21.90 5.82 -8.28
N LEU A 295 -21.67 5.04 -9.35
CA LEU A 295 -21.59 5.58 -10.72
C LEU A 295 -22.89 6.25 -11.14
N ILE A 296 -24.04 5.57 -10.96
CA ILE A 296 -25.36 6.11 -11.31
C ILE A 296 -25.63 7.39 -10.53
N GLY A 297 -25.36 7.42 -9.23
CA GLY A 297 -25.61 8.58 -8.39
C GLY A 297 -24.70 9.77 -8.73
N VAL A 298 -23.44 9.53 -9.11
CA VAL A 298 -22.53 10.59 -9.58
C VAL A 298 -22.97 11.14 -10.94
N MET A 299 -23.41 10.28 -11.87
CA MET A 299 -23.90 10.71 -13.20
C MET A 299 -25.17 11.57 -13.13
N ASN A 300 -25.97 11.42 -12.07
CA ASN A 300 -27.21 12.16 -11.86
C ASN A 300 -27.09 13.24 -10.78
N ASP A 301 -25.89 13.56 -10.31
CA ASP A 301 -25.60 14.57 -9.26
C ASP A 301 -26.43 14.37 -7.96
N VAL A 302 -26.73 13.11 -7.61
CA VAL A 302 -27.55 12.77 -6.44
C VAL A 302 -26.80 12.96 -5.13
N PHE A 303 -25.46 12.79 -5.14
CA PHE A 303 -24.65 12.74 -3.93
C PHE A 303 -24.08 14.11 -3.55
N ASN A 304 -24.34 14.53 -2.33
CA ASN A 304 -23.57 15.57 -1.65
C ASN A 304 -22.30 14.97 -1.03
N LEU A 305 -21.48 15.80 -0.36
CA LEU A 305 -20.23 15.39 0.31
C LEU A 305 -20.44 14.17 1.22
N TYR A 306 -21.49 14.15 2.03
CA TYR A 306 -21.76 13.04 2.96
C TYR A 306 -22.12 11.74 2.23
N GLY A 307 -22.87 11.86 1.13
CA GLY A 307 -23.20 10.74 0.26
C GLY A 307 -21.95 10.12 -0.37
N ILE A 308 -21.02 10.95 -0.85
CA ILE A 308 -19.74 10.50 -1.39
C ILE A 308 -18.91 9.77 -0.32
N ILE A 309 -18.81 10.34 0.89
CA ILE A 309 -18.12 9.72 2.02
C ILE A 309 -18.76 8.36 2.35
N ALA A 310 -20.10 8.28 2.38
CA ALA A 310 -20.80 7.03 2.66
C ALA A 310 -20.53 5.95 1.59
N MET A 311 -20.52 6.33 0.30
CA MET A 311 -20.24 5.39 -0.80
C MET A 311 -18.80 4.86 -0.72
N PHE A 312 -17.81 5.71 -0.47
CA PHE A 312 -16.44 5.25 -0.24
C PHE A 312 -16.29 4.40 1.03
N PHE A 313 -16.98 4.75 2.10
CA PHE A 313 -16.98 3.97 3.34
C PHE A 313 -17.46 2.54 3.09
N LEU A 314 -18.57 2.36 2.39
CA LEU A 314 -19.10 1.05 2.03
C LEU A 314 -18.18 0.29 1.08
N PHE A 315 -17.63 0.95 0.06
CA PHE A 315 -16.70 0.36 -0.89
C PHE A 315 -15.43 -0.16 -0.19
N LEU A 316 -14.81 0.66 0.64
CA LEU A 316 -13.59 0.31 1.38
C LEU A 316 -13.84 -0.77 2.44
N SER A 317 -15.05 -0.81 3.03
CA SER A 317 -15.44 -1.91 3.94
C SER A 317 -15.47 -3.25 3.22
N CYS A 318 -15.98 -3.32 1.99
CA CYS A 318 -15.94 -4.56 1.19
C CYS A 318 -14.50 -4.99 0.89
N LEU A 319 -13.63 -4.03 0.61
CA LEU A 319 -12.22 -4.29 0.34
C LEU A 319 -11.48 -4.83 1.58
N GLY A 320 -11.75 -4.26 2.77
CA GLY A 320 -11.18 -4.74 4.03
C GLY A 320 -11.60 -6.17 4.38
N LEU A 321 -12.79 -6.60 3.95
CA LEU A 321 -13.22 -7.99 4.09
C LEU A 321 -12.54 -8.91 3.07
N SER A 322 -12.36 -8.48 1.82
CA SER A 322 -11.84 -9.35 0.75
C SER A 322 -10.33 -9.53 0.80
N ASN A 323 -9.57 -8.48 1.12
CA ASN A 323 -8.10 -8.46 1.02
C ASN A 323 -7.39 -9.51 1.88
N PRO A 324 -7.64 -9.67 3.19
CA PRO A 324 -6.95 -10.67 4.00
C PRO A 324 -7.29 -12.11 3.57
N ASN A 325 -8.50 -12.35 3.08
CA ASN A 325 -8.93 -13.66 2.60
C ASN A 325 -8.27 -14.03 1.27
N THR A 326 -8.19 -13.10 0.32
CA THR A 326 -7.51 -13.32 -0.96
C THR A 326 -6.02 -13.56 -0.75
N ALA A 327 -5.37 -12.78 0.12
CA ALA A 327 -3.96 -12.97 0.47
C ALA A 327 -3.70 -14.33 1.13
N GLY A 328 -4.53 -14.72 2.10
CA GLY A 328 -4.42 -16.01 2.78
C GLY A 328 -4.54 -17.19 1.82
N LEU A 329 -5.54 -17.18 0.94
CA LEU A 329 -5.75 -18.25 -0.04
C LEU A 329 -4.68 -18.27 -1.14
N ALA A 330 -4.18 -17.10 -1.58
CA ALA A 330 -3.11 -17.02 -2.56
C ALA A 330 -1.81 -17.64 -2.06
N LEU A 331 -1.48 -17.44 -0.78
CA LEU A 331 -0.22 -17.90 -0.19
C LEU A 331 -0.28 -19.32 0.37
N ALA A 332 -1.47 -19.90 0.55
CA ALA A 332 -1.66 -21.21 1.15
C ALA A 332 -0.85 -22.36 0.49
N PRO A 333 -0.65 -22.41 -0.86
CA PRO A 333 0.12 -23.50 -1.48
C PRO A 333 1.64 -23.43 -1.24
N PHE A 334 2.16 -22.31 -0.70
CA PHE A 334 3.61 -22.05 -0.66
C PHE A 334 4.21 -22.14 0.75
N GLU A 335 4.66 -23.31 1.16
CA GLU A 335 5.43 -23.48 2.40
C GLU A 335 6.91 -23.09 2.23
N LYS A 336 7.55 -23.58 1.15
CA LYS A 336 8.99 -23.39 0.91
C LYS A 336 9.31 -22.06 0.18
N ASN A 337 8.42 -21.59 -0.69
CA ASN A 337 8.61 -20.39 -1.53
C ASN A 337 7.73 -19.21 -1.09
N ALA A 338 7.30 -19.18 0.17
CA ALA A 338 6.40 -18.16 0.70
C ALA A 338 6.94 -16.72 0.51
N GLY A 339 8.26 -16.52 0.58
CA GLY A 339 8.90 -15.22 0.34
C GLY A 339 8.70 -14.72 -1.09
N SER A 340 8.95 -15.58 -2.09
CA SER A 340 8.76 -15.24 -3.52
C SER A 340 7.28 -15.02 -3.84
N ALA A 341 6.39 -15.83 -3.28
CA ALA A 341 4.94 -15.68 -3.47
C ALA A 341 4.43 -14.38 -2.85
N SER A 342 4.84 -14.04 -1.63
CA SER A 342 4.48 -12.77 -0.98
C SER A 342 5.01 -11.55 -1.73
N ALA A 343 6.27 -11.59 -2.20
CA ALA A 343 6.86 -10.51 -2.98
C ALA A 343 6.10 -10.30 -4.30
N MET A 344 5.76 -11.39 -5.00
CA MET A 344 5.00 -11.31 -6.25
C MET A 344 3.57 -10.81 -6.04
N MET A 345 2.90 -11.26 -4.97
CA MET A 345 1.56 -10.77 -4.63
C MET A 345 1.60 -9.26 -4.34
N GLY A 346 2.53 -8.80 -3.50
CA GLY A 346 2.69 -7.38 -3.19
C GLY A 346 3.05 -6.54 -4.41
N ALA A 347 4.00 -7.02 -5.24
CA ALA A 347 4.35 -6.35 -6.49
C ALA A 347 3.17 -6.26 -7.45
N SER A 348 2.36 -7.32 -7.58
CA SER A 348 1.14 -7.31 -8.41
C SER A 348 0.12 -6.29 -7.91
N GLN A 349 -0.09 -6.19 -6.60
CA GLN A 349 -0.97 -5.18 -6.01
C GLN A 349 -0.47 -3.75 -6.31
N MET A 350 0.83 -3.50 -6.17
CA MET A 350 1.40 -2.17 -6.44
C MET A 350 1.39 -1.82 -7.93
N ILE A 351 1.64 -2.76 -8.83
CA ILE A 351 1.56 -2.55 -10.28
C ILE A 351 0.13 -2.20 -10.69
N LEU A 352 -0.86 -3.00 -10.29
CA LEU A 352 -2.25 -2.75 -10.63
C LEU A 352 -2.77 -1.47 -9.97
N GLY A 353 -2.32 -1.19 -8.74
CA GLY A 353 -2.58 0.07 -8.06
C GLY A 353 -1.99 1.28 -8.80
N SER A 354 -0.77 1.16 -9.32
CA SER A 354 -0.16 2.24 -10.10
C SER A 354 -0.89 2.47 -11.42
N ILE A 355 -1.33 1.42 -12.11
CA ILE A 355 -2.14 1.52 -13.33
C ILE A 355 -3.45 2.26 -13.04
N ALA A 356 -4.14 1.91 -11.95
CA ALA A 356 -5.36 2.59 -11.53
C ALA A 356 -5.11 4.06 -11.17
N SER A 357 -4.03 4.35 -10.44
CA SER A 357 -3.61 5.71 -10.10
C SER A 357 -3.25 6.55 -11.33
N ILE A 358 -2.54 5.97 -12.31
CA ILE A 358 -2.25 6.62 -13.60
C ILE A 358 -3.55 6.91 -14.35
N ALA A 359 -4.47 5.95 -14.38
CA ALA A 359 -5.78 6.15 -15.03
C ALA A 359 -6.56 7.31 -14.37
N VAL A 360 -6.49 7.45 -13.04
CA VAL A 360 -7.04 8.64 -12.35
C VAL A 360 -6.36 9.91 -12.86
N GLY A 361 -5.05 9.98 -12.89
CA GLY A 361 -4.30 11.16 -13.35
C GLY A 361 -4.60 11.56 -14.80
N ILE A 362 -4.85 10.59 -15.67
CA ILE A 362 -5.11 10.85 -17.10
C ILE A 362 -6.58 11.21 -17.37
N PHE A 363 -7.51 10.45 -16.82
CA PHE A 363 -8.93 10.53 -17.22
C PHE A 363 -9.76 11.45 -16.33
N VAL A 364 -9.31 11.78 -15.12
CA VAL A 364 -10.06 12.62 -14.18
C VAL A 364 -9.79 14.10 -14.48
N LYS A 365 -10.76 14.75 -15.15
CA LYS A 365 -10.73 16.19 -15.44
C LYS A 365 -11.98 16.84 -14.90
N ASN A 366 -12.00 17.39 -13.75
CA ASN A 366 -13.17 18.09 -13.15
C ASN A 366 -14.45 17.25 -13.00
N SER A 367 -14.39 15.92 -13.11
CA SER A 367 -15.54 15.02 -12.97
C SER A 367 -15.14 13.79 -12.18
N MET A 368 -16.05 13.33 -11.31
CA MET A 368 -15.88 12.10 -10.53
C MET A 368 -16.21 10.82 -11.32
N VAL A 369 -16.87 10.96 -12.48
CA VAL A 369 -17.32 9.82 -13.28
C VAL A 369 -16.18 8.85 -13.61
N PRO A 370 -14.99 9.27 -14.08
CA PRO A 370 -13.90 8.33 -14.35
C PRO A 370 -13.45 7.54 -13.12
N ILE A 371 -13.45 8.16 -11.95
CA ILE A 371 -13.09 7.48 -10.69
C ILE A 371 -14.09 6.35 -10.41
N THR A 372 -15.40 6.64 -10.46
CA THR A 372 -16.44 5.63 -10.22
C THR A 372 -16.44 4.53 -11.27
N VAL A 373 -16.11 4.84 -12.53
CA VAL A 373 -15.92 3.83 -13.58
C VAL A 373 -14.74 2.92 -13.26
N ILE A 374 -13.58 3.46 -12.84
CA ILE A 374 -12.42 2.64 -12.47
C ILE A 374 -12.76 1.73 -11.27
N LEU A 375 -13.48 2.24 -10.27
CA LEU A 375 -13.96 1.44 -9.13
C LEU A 375 -14.87 0.29 -9.58
N LEU A 376 -15.80 0.56 -10.49
CA LEU A 376 -16.72 -0.44 -11.02
C LEU A 376 -15.97 -1.49 -11.85
N VAL A 377 -15.09 -1.07 -12.76
CA VAL A 377 -14.31 -1.98 -13.61
C VAL A 377 -13.43 -2.88 -12.74
N SER A 378 -12.74 -2.33 -11.74
CA SER A 378 -11.90 -3.12 -10.84
C SER A 378 -12.72 -4.15 -10.05
N SER A 379 -13.91 -3.80 -9.57
CA SER A 379 -14.78 -4.71 -8.82
C SER A 379 -15.30 -5.86 -9.70
N ILE A 380 -15.77 -5.54 -10.91
CA ILE A 380 -16.30 -6.54 -11.87
C ILE A 380 -15.17 -7.46 -12.35
N VAL A 381 -14.01 -6.91 -12.73
CA VAL A 381 -12.87 -7.70 -13.22
C VAL A 381 -12.38 -8.64 -12.11
N ALA A 382 -12.30 -8.17 -10.86
CA ALA A 382 -11.94 -9.02 -9.72
C ALA A 382 -12.93 -10.19 -9.55
N LEU A 383 -14.24 -9.93 -9.68
CA LEU A 383 -15.28 -10.96 -9.59
C LEU A 383 -15.20 -11.96 -10.76
N VAL A 384 -14.89 -11.51 -11.96
CA VAL A 384 -14.68 -12.37 -13.14
C VAL A 384 -13.45 -13.26 -12.93
N ILE A 385 -12.32 -12.70 -12.50
CA ILE A 385 -11.09 -13.45 -12.21
C ILE A 385 -11.39 -14.54 -11.16
N LEU A 386 -12.09 -14.22 -10.08
CA LEU A 386 -12.47 -15.19 -9.06
C LEU A 386 -13.33 -16.33 -9.63
N THR A 387 -14.34 -16.00 -10.43
CA THR A 387 -15.29 -17.00 -10.95
C THR A 387 -14.66 -17.91 -12.01
N VAL A 388 -13.85 -17.36 -12.90
CA VAL A 388 -13.14 -18.13 -13.93
C VAL A 388 -12.00 -18.96 -13.30
N GLY A 389 -11.20 -18.35 -12.43
CA GLY A 389 -10.07 -19.01 -11.78
C GLY A 389 -10.48 -20.17 -10.89
N LYS A 390 -11.62 -20.09 -10.20
CA LYS A 390 -12.16 -21.24 -9.45
C LYS A 390 -12.44 -22.48 -10.30
N LYS A 391 -12.84 -22.30 -11.56
CA LYS A 391 -13.01 -23.43 -12.50
C LYS A 391 -11.67 -24.09 -12.81
N SER A 392 -10.61 -23.29 -12.94
CA SER A 392 -9.25 -23.79 -13.17
C SER A 392 -8.70 -24.56 -11.98
N ILE A 393 -8.92 -24.07 -10.74
CA ILE A 393 -8.50 -24.78 -9.51
C ILE A 393 -9.16 -26.14 -9.43
N LYS A 394 -10.49 -26.23 -9.65
CA LYS A 394 -11.23 -27.51 -9.62
C LYS A 394 -10.72 -28.52 -10.64
N ARG A 395 -10.34 -28.03 -11.84
CA ARG A 395 -9.87 -28.91 -12.93
C ARG A 395 -8.48 -29.50 -12.66
N ASN A 396 -7.65 -28.86 -11.84
CA ASN A 396 -6.33 -29.38 -11.49
C ASN A 396 -6.36 -30.37 -10.30
N HIS A 397 -7.48 -30.42 -9.56
CA HIS A 397 -7.66 -31.34 -8.45
C HIS A 397 -8.58 -32.55 -8.81
N SER A 398 -9.13 -32.59 -10.03
CA SER A 398 -9.84 -33.73 -10.63
C SER A 398 -8.92 -34.50 -11.59
#